data_a26bc8d6671d9b25d9727a81bc169e63
#
_entry.id   a26bc8d6671d9b25d9727a81bc169e63
#
_cell.length_a   1.000
_cell.length_b   1.000
_cell.length_c   1.000
_cell.angle_alpha   90.00
_cell.angle_beta   90.00
_cell.angle_gamma   90.00
#
_symmetry.space_group_name_H-M   'P 1'
#
loop_
_entity.id
_entity.type
_entity.pdbx_description
1 polymer ?
#
loop_
_entity_poly.entity_id
_entity_poly.type
_entity_poly.pdbx_seq_one_letter_code
_entity_poly.pdbx_strand_id
1 'polypeptide(L)'
;MRVLVAGANGQIGQHLVRLLTEAGHKVRALVRSEDQVPNMRNLGGEPIVADLEAEVSYTAAGCDAVIFSAGGGPGSGAEKKETIDRQGAVKLIKAAREHGANRYLMVSAMGAADPESGPEKMQPYLRAKARADQVLKESGLAYTIVRPGSLTNETGTGKVEAAPSLGRRGEIPREDVARALLATLTAENTHGKTFELLSGDTPIDRAITSL
;
A
#
# COMPACT_ATOMS: atom_id res chain seq x y z
N MET A 1 8.68 11.05 10.58
CA MET A 1 8.33 9.67 10.92
C MET A 1 9.35 8.72 10.30
N ARG A 2 9.55 7.54 10.90
CA ARG A 2 10.19 6.40 10.23
C ARG A 2 9.11 5.49 9.67
N VAL A 3 9.12 5.27 8.36
CA VAL A 3 8.08 4.55 7.63
C VAL A 3 8.66 3.28 7.00
N LEU A 4 8.09 2.12 7.33
CA LEU A 4 8.38 0.87 6.63
C LEU A 4 7.53 0.81 5.35
N VAL A 5 8.17 0.66 4.20
CA VAL A 5 7.51 0.44 2.92
C VAL A 5 7.73 -1.00 2.48
N ALA A 6 6.70 -1.83 2.56
CA ALA A 6 6.72 -3.19 2.02
C ALA A 6 6.36 -3.18 0.54
N GLY A 7 7.15 -3.88 -0.27
CA GLY A 7 7.05 -3.79 -1.73
C GLY A 7 7.75 -2.56 -2.31
N ALA A 8 8.80 -2.08 -1.63
CA ALA A 8 9.53 -0.86 -1.98
C ALA A 8 10.08 -0.87 -3.42
N ASN A 9 10.52 -2.02 -3.92
CA ASN A 9 11.01 -2.14 -5.31
C ASN A 9 9.90 -2.28 -6.36
N GLY A 10 8.63 -2.36 -5.95
CA GLY A 10 7.49 -2.32 -6.86
C GLY A 10 7.29 -0.92 -7.46
N GLN A 11 6.53 -0.82 -8.56
CA GLN A 11 6.34 0.45 -9.26
C GLN A 11 5.71 1.55 -8.37
N ILE A 12 4.72 1.23 -7.53
CA ILE A 12 4.20 2.19 -6.52
C ILE A 12 5.24 2.43 -5.43
N GLY A 13 5.92 1.36 -4.97
CA GLY A 13 6.90 1.43 -3.90
C GLY A 13 8.07 2.36 -4.20
N GLN A 14 8.60 2.35 -5.41
CA GLN A 14 9.69 3.25 -5.82
C GLN A 14 9.27 4.73 -5.77
N HIS A 15 8.07 5.06 -6.26
CA HIS A 15 7.52 6.40 -6.11
C HIS A 15 7.34 6.78 -4.63
N LEU A 16 6.84 5.84 -3.80
CA LEU A 16 6.67 6.07 -2.36
C LEU A 16 8.00 6.34 -1.65
N VAL A 17 9.04 5.53 -1.90
CA VAL A 17 10.35 5.72 -1.26
C VAL A 17 10.88 7.11 -1.58
N ARG A 18 10.86 7.52 -2.85
CA ARG A 18 11.29 8.85 -3.29
C ARG A 18 10.47 9.96 -2.62
N LEU A 19 9.14 9.92 -2.75
CA LEU A 19 8.25 10.98 -2.26
C LEU A 19 8.30 11.12 -0.73
N LEU A 20 8.34 10.01 0.01
CA LEU A 20 8.48 10.03 1.47
C LEU A 20 9.82 10.62 1.91
N THR A 21 10.91 10.28 1.21
CA THR A 21 12.24 10.83 1.50
C THR A 21 12.29 12.33 1.21
N GLU A 22 11.76 12.77 0.07
CA GLU A 22 11.65 14.19 -0.31
C GLU A 22 10.81 14.99 0.71
N ALA A 23 9.80 14.35 1.31
CA ALA A 23 8.98 14.92 2.39
C ALA A 23 9.65 14.90 3.78
N GLY A 24 10.91 14.44 3.89
CA GLY A 24 11.69 14.42 5.14
C GLY A 24 11.40 13.23 6.06
N HIS A 25 10.73 12.19 5.59
CA HIS A 25 10.56 10.94 6.33
C HIS A 25 11.80 10.06 6.22
N LYS A 26 12.10 9.27 7.26
CA LYS A 26 13.07 8.17 7.18
C LYS A 26 12.36 6.95 6.64
N VAL A 27 12.81 6.44 5.49
CA VAL A 27 12.14 5.34 4.80
C VAL A 27 12.94 4.05 4.95
N ARG A 28 12.38 3.07 5.66
CA ARG A 28 12.88 1.70 5.62
C ARG A 28 12.24 0.98 4.43
N ALA A 29 13.04 0.71 3.41
CA ALA A 29 12.59 0.11 2.16
C ALA A 29 12.76 -1.42 2.22
N LEU A 30 11.66 -2.17 2.43
CA LEU A 30 11.70 -3.62 2.43
C LEU A 30 11.78 -4.14 1.01
N VAL A 31 12.88 -4.83 0.69
CA VAL A 31 13.18 -5.44 -0.60
C VAL A 31 13.44 -6.93 -0.44
N ARG A 32 13.20 -7.70 -1.50
CA ARG A 32 13.30 -9.17 -1.46
C ARG A 32 14.72 -9.71 -1.65
N SER A 33 15.59 -8.95 -2.32
CA SER A 33 16.91 -9.41 -2.73
C SER A 33 17.93 -8.28 -2.76
N GLU A 34 19.21 -8.64 -2.62
CA GLU A 34 20.34 -7.69 -2.54
C GLU A 34 20.51 -6.85 -3.79
N ASP A 35 20.16 -7.35 -4.98
CA ASP A 35 20.22 -6.62 -6.24
C ASP A 35 19.30 -5.39 -6.27
N GLN A 36 18.28 -5.34 -5.40
CA GLN A 36 17.35 -4.23 -5.27
C GLN A 36 17.86 -3.11 -4.34
N VAL A 37 18.87 -3.41 -3.51
CA VAL A 37 19.42 -2.47 -2.53
C VAL A 37 19.97 -1.18 -3.14
N PRO A 38 20.77 -1.19 -4.24
CA PRO A 38 21.28 0.05 -4.81
C PRO A 38 20.18 1.01 -5.26
N ASN A 39 19.10 0.49 -5.87
CA ASN A 39 17.99 1.30 -6.31
C ASN A 39 17.31 2.02 -5.12
N MET A 40 17.07 1.33 -4.02
CA MET A 40 16.44 1.93 -2.83
C MET A 40 17.31 3.04 -2.21
N ARG A 41 18.64 2.83 -2.15
CA ARG A 41 19.58 3.86 -1.69
C ARG A 41 19.57 5.10 -2.59
N ASN A 42 19.53 4.91 -3.90
CA ASN A 42 19.43 6.00 -4.87
C ASN A 42 18.15 6.82 -4.72
N LEU A 43 17.05 6.19 -4.28
CA LEU A 43 15.78 6.85 -3.97
C LEU A 43 15.75 7.48 -2.56
N GLY A 44 16.85 7.38 -1.79
CA GLY A 44 16.99 7.94 -0.44
C GLY A 44 16.45 7.03 0.68
N GLY A 45 16.06 5.80 0.38
CA GLY A 45 15.59 4.84 1.36
C GLY A 45 16.72 4.07 2.07
N GLU A 46 16.44 3.60 3.29
CA GLU A 46 17.27 2.65 4.04
C GLU A 46 16.80 1.23 3.69
N PRO A 47 17.47 0.47 2.82
CA PRO A 47 17.02 -0.85 2.42
C PRO A 47 17.16 -1.87 3.54
N ILE A 48 16.18 -2.74 3.67
CA ILE A 48 16.21 -3.95 4.48
C ILE A 48 15.81 -5.14 3.61
N VAL A 49 16.68 -6.15 3.53
CA VAL A 49 16.41 -7.36 2.73
C VAL A 49 15.64 -8.35 3.58
N ALA A 50 14.41 -8.67 3.16
CA ALA A 50 13.57 -9.65 3.82
C ALA A 50 12.50 -10.18 2.84
N ASP A 51 12.15 -11.44 2.99
CA ASP A 51 11.10 -12.08 2.21
C ASP A 51 9.79 -12.12 3.00
N LEU A 52 8.72 -11.57 2.43
CA LEU A 52 7.38 -11.60 3.02
C LEU A 52 6.82 -13.02 3.21
N GLU A 53 7.39 -14.01 2.53
CA GLU A 53 7.05 -15.43 2.72
C GLU A 53 7.75 -16.02 3.96
N ALA A 54 8.85 -15.40 4.45
CA ALA A 54 9.59 -15.77 5.66
C ALA A 54 9.18 -14.96 6.90
N GLU A 55 10.02 -14.96 7.93
CA GLU A 55 9.86 -14.12 9.11
C GLU A 55 10.27 -12.67 8.81
N VAL A 56 9.41 -11.71 9.15
CA VAL A 56 9.58 -10.29 8.82
C VAL A 56 9.25 -9.35 9.97
N SER A 57 8.90 -9.85 11.18
CA SER A 57 8.41 -8.96 12.25
C SER A 57 9.45 -7.91 12.64
N TYR A 58 10.72 -8.27 12.68
CA TYR A 58 11.83 -7.36 13.00
C TYR A 58 11.93 -6.15 12.07
N THR A 59 11.36 -6.23 10.87
CA THR A 59 11.42 -5.13 9.90
C THR A 59 10.63 -3.90 10.34
N ALA A 60 9.61 -4.07 11.18
CA ALA A 60 8.78 -2.98 11.71
C ALA A 60 9.38 -2.32 12.97
N ALA A 61 10.44 -2.89 13.57
CA ALA A 61 11.03 -2.39 14.80
C ALA A 61 11.51 -0.93 14.66
N GLY A 62 11.04 -0.05 15.55
CA GLY A 62 11.39 1.37 15.56
C GLY A 62 10.79 2.18 14.39
N CYS A 63 9.79 1.65 13.69
CA CYS A 63 8.99 2.40 12.73
C CYS A 63 7.76 2.99 13.40
N ASP A 64 7.33 4.17 12.93
CA ASP A 64 6.11 4.84 13.36
C ASP A 64 4.91 4.39 12.53
N ALA A 65 5.17 4.01 11.27
CA ALA A 65 4.15 3.63 10.30
C ALA A 65 4.63 2.51 9.37
N VAL A 66 3.65 1.78 8.83
CA VAL A 66 3.84 0.78 7.78
C VAL A 66 2.97 1.14 6.57
N ILE A 67 3.54 1.11 5.37
CA ILE A 67 2.80 1.17 4.10
C ILE A 67 3.01 -0.14 3.37
N PHE A 68 1.93 -0.90 3.20
CA PHE A 68 1.95 -2.17 2.49
C PHE A 68 1.51 -1.96 1.03
N SER A 69 2.47 -1.95 0.11
CA SER A 69 2.27 -1.85 -1.34
C SER A 69 2.76 -3.10 -2.10
N ALA A 70 3.07 -4.18 -1.35
CA ALA A 70 3.50 -5.43 -1.94
C ALA A 70 2.33 -6.23 -2.53
N GLY A 71 2.64 -7.03 -3.52
CA GLY A 71 1.74 -8.00 -4.14
C GLY A 71 2.52 -8.98 -5.01
N GLY A 72 1.92 -10.11 -5.34
CA GLY A 72 2.55 -11.13 -6.17
C GLY A 72 2.87 -10.70 -7.61
N GLY A 73 2.44 -9.50 -8.01
CA GLY A 73 2.67 -8.96 -9.36
C GLY A 73 1.77 -9.56 -10.45
N PRO A 74 1.76 -8.96 -11.65
CA PRO A 74 1.04 -9.50 -12.79
C PRO A 74 1.55 -10.91 -13.15
N GLY A 75 0.63 -11.81 -13.48
CA GLY A 75 0.99 -13.17 -13.92
C GLY A 75 1.42 -14.14 -12.80
N SER A 76 1.53 -13.70 -11.55
CA SER A 76 1.76 -14.62 -10.44
C SER A 76 0.54 -15.52 -10.19
N GLY A 77 0.77 -16.81 -9.91
CA GLY A 77 -0.31 -17.76 -9.62
C GLY A 77 -1.07 -17.45 -8.32
N ALA A 78 -2.17 -18.20 -8.09
CA ALA A 78 -3.00 -18.06 -6.90
C ALA A 78 -2.21 -18.24 -5.59
N GLU A 79 -1.20 -19.10 -5.59
CA GLU A 79 -0.31 -19.31 -4.45
C GLU A 79 0.40 -18.03 -4.02
N LYS A 80 1.00 -17.28 -4.95
CA LYS A 80 1.67 -16.00 -4.63
C LYS A 80 0.69 -14.92 -4.16
N LYS A 81 -0.55 -14.95 -4.62
CA LYS A 81 -1.61 -14.08 -4.09
C LYS A 81 -1.90 -14.41 -2.63
N GLU A 82 -1.97 -15.67 -2.29
CA GLU A 82 -2.19 -16.12 -0.93
C GLU A 82 -0.98 -15.79 -0.03
N THR A 83 0.25 -16.12 -0.45
CA THR A 83 1.44 -16.00 0.40
C THR A 83 1.88 -14.55 0.57
N ILE A 84 1.84 -13.72 -0.48
CA ILE A 84 2.31 -12.33 -0.42
C ILE A 84 1.16 -11.37 -0.11
N ASP A 85 0.09 -11.38 -0.93
CA ASP A 85 -0.98 -10.37 -0.80
C ASP A 85 -1.78 -10.53 0.49
N ARG A 86 -1.97 -11.77 0.99
CA ARG A 86 -2.65 -12.03 2.26
C ARG A 86 -1.67 -12.27 3.42
N GLN A 87 -0.89 -13.37 3.37
CA GLN A 87 -0.08 -13.78 4.54
C GLN A 87 1.03 -12.77 4.84
N GLY A 88 1.70 -12.23 3.81
CA GLY A 88 2.70 -11.17 3.97
C GLY A 88 2.11 -9.92 4.61
N ALA A 89 0.90 -9.50 4.18
CA ALA A 89 0.19 -8.38 4.80
C ALA A 89 -0.15 -8.67 6.27
N VAL A 90 -0.69 -9.84 6.57
CA VAL A 90 -1.06 -10.25 7.95
C VAL A 90 0.17 -10.27 8.87
N LYS A 91 1.31 -10.78 8.39
CA LYS A 91 2.57 -10.77 9.17
C LYS A 91 2.98 -9.34 9.53
N LEU A 92 2.94 -8.40 8.58
CA LEU A 92 3.33 -7.01 8.83
C LEU A 92 2.29 -6.25 9.66
N ILE A 93 1.00 -6.59 9.61
CA ILE A 93 -0.01 -6.07 10.54
C ILE A 93 0.33 -6.48 11.98
N LYS A 94 0.68 -7.75 12.20
CA LYS A 94 1.11 -8.25 13.51
C LYS A 94 2.40 -7.56 13.96
N ALA A 95 3.39 -7.47 13.08
CA ALA A 95 4.66 -6.79 13.34
C ALA A 95 4.46 -5.31 13.73
N ALA A 96 3.59 -4.58 13.03
CA ALA A 96 3.25 -3.20 13.36
C ALA A 96 2.72 -3.07 14.79
N ARG A 97 1.80 -3.96 15.19
CA ARG A 97 1.26 -4.00 16.57
C ARG A 97 2.34 -4.33 17.61
N GLU A 98 3.14 -5.35 17.36
CA GLU A 98 4.21 -5.82 18.27
C GLU A 98 5.26 -4.75 18.52
N HIS A 99 5.61 -3.96 17.51
CA HIS A 99 6.65 -2.94 17.56
C HIS A 99 6.13 -1.51 17.73
N GLY A 100 4.83 -1.31 17.92
CA GLY A 100 4.23 0.00 18.19
C GLY A 100 4.17 0.94 16.97
N ALA A 101 4.24 0.41 15.76
CA ALA A 101 3.99 1.18 14.53
C ALA A 101 2.48 1.39 14.34
N ASN A 102 1.92 2.41 15.00
CA ASN A 102 0.48 2.57 15.14
C ASN A 102 -0.26 2.95 13.85
N ARG A 103 0.44 3.56 12.87
CA ARG A 103 -0.16 3.95 11.58
C ARG A 103 0.07 2.87 10.53
N TYR A 104 -1.00 2.41 9.84
CA TYR A 104 -0.89 1.40 8.81
C TYR A 104 -1.69 1.76 7.55
N LEU A 105 -1.01 1.85 6.41
CA LEU A 105 -1.64 2.07 5.11
C LEU A 105 -1.58 0.79 4.27
N MET A 106 -2.71 0.38 3.71
CA MET A 106 -2.81 -0.80 2.84
C MET A 106 -3.19 -0.38 1.42
N VAL A 107 -2.37 -0.75 0.45
CA VAL A 107 -2.78 -0.73 -0.96
C VAL A 107 -3.55 -2.02 -1.25
N SER A 108 -4.87 -1.88 -1.32
CA SER A 108 -5.81 -2.94 -1.68
C SER A 108 -6.19 -2.83 -3.17
N ALA A 109 -7.40 -3.12 -3.54
CA ALA A 109 -7.90 -3.00 -4.91
C ALA A 109 -9.40 -2.71 -4.93
N MET A 110 -9.86 -1.94 -5.91
CA MET A 110 -11.29 -1.90 -6.26
C MET A 110 -11.78 -3.31 -6.56
N GLY A 111 -12.99 -3.64 -6.09
CA GLY A 111 -13.55 -5.00 -6.18
C GLY A 111 -13.18 -5.92 -5.00
N ALA A 112 -12.23 -5.54 -4.11
CA ALA A 112 -12.00 -6.29 -2.87
C ALA A 112 -13.19 -6.21 -1.88
N ALA A 113 -14.14 -5.29 -2.10
CA ALA A 113 -15.39 -5.25 -1.33
C ALA A 113 -16.32 -6.42 -1.67
N ASP A 114 -16.32 -6.83 -2.93
CA ASP A 114 -17.11 -7.95 -3.45
C ASP A 114 -16.28 -8.74 -4.48
N PRO A 115 -15.39 -9.63 -4.02
CA PRO A 115 -14.48 -10.37 -4.88
C PRO A 115 -15.18 -11.24 -5.94
N GLU A 116 -16.36 -11.74 -5.63
CA GLU A 116 -17.10 -12.67 -6.51
C GLU A 116 -17.73 -11.96 -7.72
N SER A 117 -18.03 -10.67 -7.60
CA SER A 117 -18.50 -9.82 -8.73
C SER A 117 -17.37 -9.43 -9.68
N GLY A 118 -16.12 -9.71 -9.33
CA GLY A 118 -14.96 -9.44 -10.18
C GLY A 118 -14.79 -10.49 -11.29
N PRO A 119 -13.98 -10.17 -12.33
CA PRO A 119 -13.62 -11.16 -13.34
C PRO A 119 -13.02 -12.43 -12.69
N GLU A 120 -13.41 -13.59 -13.16
CA GLU A 120 -13.02 -14.90 -12.57
C GLU A 120 -11.51 -15.01 -12.33
N LYS A 121 -10.69 -14.58 -13.30
CA LYS A 121 -9.22 -14.57 -13.19
C LYS A 121 -8.69 -13.65 -12.05
N MET A 122 -9.47 -12.65 -11.64
CA MET A 122 -9.09 -11.73 -10.58
C MET A 122 -9.61 -12.14 -9.21
N GLN A 123 -10.58 -13.00 -9.13
CA GLN A 123 -11.21 -13.39 -7.86
C GLN A 123 -10.21 -13.90 -6.81
N PRO A 124 -9.22 -14.76 -7.12
CA PRO A 124 -8.23 -15.19 -6.14
C PRO A 124 -7.45 -14.02 -5.55
N TYR A 125 -7.08 -13.06 -6.37
CA TYR A 125 -6.40 -11.83 -5.93
C TYR A 125 -7.33 -10.95 -5.05
N LEU A 126 -8.55 -10.71 -5.50
CA LEU A 126 -9.52 -9.89 -4.77
C LEU A 126 -9.88 -10.52 -3.42
N ARG A 127 -10.04 -11.85 -3.35
CA ARG A 127 -10.23 -12.58 -2.08
C ARG A 127 -9.04 -12.43 -1.13
N ALA A 128 -7.79 -12.50 -1.64
CA ALA A 128 -6.60 -12.30 -0.83
C ALA A 128 -6.56 -10.89 -0.24
N LYS A 129 -6.85 -9.87 -1.06
CA LYS A 129 -6.95 -8.47 -0.61
C LYS A 129 -8.09 -8.27 0.39
N ALA A 130 -9.27 -8.80 0.13
CA ALA A 130 -10.41 -8.71 1.06
C ALA A 130 -10.11 -9.28 2.44
N ARG A 131 -9.44 -10.44 2.48
CA ARG A 131 -9.03 -11.08 3.74
C ARG A 131 -7.96 -10.28 4.49
N ALA A 132 -6.99 -9.70 3.78
CA ALA A 132 -6.00 -8.81 4.38
C ALA A 132 -6.64 -7.52 4.91
N ASP A 133 -7.55 -6.91 4.13
CA ASP A 133 -8.34 -5.76 4.54
C ASP A 133 -9.11 -6.03 5.85
N GLN A 134 -9.73 -7.21 5.98
CA GLN A 134 -10.49 -7.58 7.16
C GLN A 134 -9.59 -7.71 8.41
N VAL A 135 -8.45 -8.39 8.29
CA VAL A 135 -7.48 -8.51 9.39
C VAL A 135 -6.97 -7.14 9.83
N LEU A 136 -6.74 -6.23 8.88
CA LEU A 136 -6.30 -4.87 9.20
C LEU A 136 -7.38 -4.08 9.93
N LYS A 137 -8.65 -4.18 9.53
CA LYS A 137 -9.78 -3.53 10.21
C LYS A 137 -9.92 -3.98 11.67
N GLU A 138 -9.62 -5.24 11.94
CA GLU A 138 -9.72 -5.85 13.28
C GLU A 138 -8.45 -5.66 14.13
N SER A 139 -7.40 -5.04 13.56
CA SER A 139 -6.08 -4.98 14.19
C SER A 139 -5.97 -4.00 15.36
N GLY A 140 -6.85 -3.00 15.45
CA GLY A 140 -6.74 -1.89 16.41
C GLY A 140 -5.75 -0.80 16.01
N LEU A 141 -5.09 -0.90 14.85
CA LEU A 141 -4.19 0.14 14.33
C LEU A 141 -4.99 1.33 13.78
N ALA A 142 -4.36 2.51 13.75
CA ALA A 142 -4.85 3.66 12.98
C ALA A 142 -4.63 3.37 11.47
N TYR A 143 -5.47 2.51 10.92
CA TYR A 143 -5.34 2.05 9.55
C TYR A 143 -6.03 2.97 8.54
N THR A 144 -5.59 2.89 7.29
CA THR A 144 -6.35 3.32 6.10
C THR A 144 -6.14 2.31 4.98
N ILE A 145 -7.23 1.93 4.32
CA ILE A 145 -7.20 1.02 3.16
C ILE A 145 -7.52 1.82 1.92
N VAL A 146 -6.56 1.90 1.01
CA VAL A 146 -6.71 2.56 -0.29
C VAL A 146 -6.97 1.50 -1.36
N ARG A 147 -8.06 1.63 -2.09
CA ARG A 147 -8.47 0.72 -3.17
C ARG A 147 -8.37 1.43 -4.51
N PRO A 148 -7.21 1.43 -5.17
CA PRO A 148 -7.05 2.05 -6.49
C PRO A 148 -7.80 1.26 -7.57
N GLY A 149 -8.15 1.95 -8.66
CA GLY A 149 -8.57 1.34 -9.90
C GLY A 149 -7.44 0.67 -10.66
N SER A 150 -7.61 0.49 -11.97
CA SER A 150 -6.58 -0.08 -12.85
C SER A 150 -5.34 0.82 -12.86
N LEU A 151 -4.17 0.24 -12.57
CA LEU A 151 -2.92 0.99 -12.44
C LEU A 151 -2.26 1.22 -13.79
N THR A 152 -1.93 2.47 -14.11
CA THR A 152 -1.16 2.84 -15.31
C THR A 152 0.25 3.29 -14.97
N ASN A 153 1.13 3.37 -15.98
CA ASN A 153 2.49 3.90 -15.87
C ASN A 153 2.60 5.32 -16.46
N GLU A 154 1.48 5.96 -16.72
CA GLU A 154 1.47 7.35 -17.15
C GLU A 154 1.98 8.27 -16.04
N THR A 155 2.42 9.47 -16.43
CA THR A 155 2.82 10.50 -15.47
C THR A 155 1.64 10.90 -14.60
N GLY A 156 1.86 10.99 -13.30
CA GLY A 156 0.84 11.43 -12.36
C GLY A 156 0.39 12.87 -12.61
N THR A 157 -0.89 13.12 -12.49
CA THR A 157 -1.50 14.45 -12.70
C THR A 157 -1.58 15.26 -11.40
N GLY A 158 -1.40 14.61 -10.25
CA GLY A 158 -1.63 15.21 -8.93
C GLY A 158 -3.10 15.42 -8.60
N LYS A 159 -4.02 14.88 -9.41
CA LYS A 159 -5.47 15.02 -9.25
C LYS A 159 -6.15 13.66 -9.23
N VAL A 160 -7.11 13.49 -8.33
CA VAL A 160 -7.80 12.22 -8.09
C VAL A 160 -9.26 12.43 -7.76
N GLU A 161 -10.00 11.36 -7.79
CA GLU A 161 -11.31 11.21 -7.16
C GLU A 161 -11.19 10.15 -6.07
N ALA A 162 -11.60 10.48 -4.85
CA ALA A 162 -11.53 9.62 -3.68
C ALA A 162 -12.88 9.62 -2.94
N ALA A 163 -13.44 8.45 -2.70
CA ALA A 163 -14.68 8.28 -1.95
C ALA A 163 -14.77 6.86 -1.34
N PRO A 164 -15.60 6.63 -0.32
CA PRO A 164 -15.85 5.28 0.21
C PRO A 164 -16.24 4.28 -0.87
N SER A 165 -17.01 4.71 -1.87
CA SER A 165 -17.31 3.98 -3.10
C SER A 165 -17.55 4.99 -4.24
N LEU A 166 -16.93 4.74 -5.38
CA LEU A 166 -17.09 5.58 -6.57
C LEU A 166 -18.16 5.07 -7.53
N GLY A 167 -18.66 3.85 -7.33
CA GLY A 167 -19.74 3.26 -8.14
C GLY A 167 -19.37 3.01 -9.61
N ARG A 168 -18.10 3.21 -9.98
CA ARG A 168 -17.60 3.05 -11.36
C ARG A 168 -16.19 2.47 -11.36
N ARG A 169 -15.79 1.87 -12.47
CA ARG A 169 -14.39 1.46 -12.71
C ARG A 169 -13.64 2.61 -13.37
N GLY A 170 -12.33 2.59 -13.26
CA GLY A 170 -11.46 3.59 -13.87
C GLY A 170 -9.99 3.25 -13.65
N GLU A 171 -9.13 4.16 -14.07
CA GLU A 171 -7.68 4.02 -14.03
C GLU A 171 -7.06 5.09 -13.17
N ILE A 172 -5.81 4.84 -12.74
CA ILE A 172 -5.00 5.81 -12.00
C ILE A 172 -3.50 5.55 -12.21
N PRO A 173 -2.69 6.59 -12.44
CA PRO A 173 -1.25 6.47 -12.45
C PRO A 173 -0.71 5.99 -11.08
N ARG A 174 0.27 5.08 -11.12
CA ARG A 174 0.93 4.59 -9.90
C ARG A 174 1.57 5.70 -9.08
N GLU A 175 2.06 6.74 -9.75
CA GLU A 175 2.60 7.93 -9.10
C GLU A 175 1.52 8.66 -8.28
N ASP A 176 0.30 8.82 -8.79
CA ASP A 176 -0.79 9.46 -8.07
C ASP A 176 -1.28 8.60 -6.90
N VAL A 177 -1.24 7.26 -7.01
CA VAL A 177 -1.46 6.37 -5.87
C VAL A 177 -0.41 6.61 -4.77
N ALA A 178 0.88 6.72 -5.14
CA ALA A 178 1.95 6.98 -4.18
C ALA A 178 1.80 8.36 -3.52
N ARG A 179 1.44 9.41 -4.28
CA ARG A 179 1.15 10.75 -3.76
C ARG A 179 -0.06 10.75 -2.80
N ALA A 180 -1.12 10.02 -3.16
CA ALA A 180 -2.29 9.87 -2.29
C ALA A 180 -1.94 9.14 -0.98
N LEU A 181 -1.08 8.12 -1.02
CA LEU A 181 -0.59 7.43 0.18
C LEU A 181 0.27 8.35 1.06
N LEU A 182 1.13 9.19 0.47
CA LEU A 182 1.88 10.20 1.22
C LEU A 182 0.94 11.18 1.92
N ALA A 183 -0.04 11.75 1.21
CA ALA A 183 -1.04 12.66 1.79
C ALA A 183 -1.86 11.99 2.90
N THR A 184 -2.20 10.71 2.71
CA THR A 184 -2.97 9.91 3.68
C THR A 184 -2.17 9.60 4.95
N LEU A 185 -0.85 9.54 4.89
CA LEU A 185 0.01 9.09 6.01
C LEU A 185 -0.23 9.90 7.30
N THR A 186 -0.37 11.21 7.16
CA THR A 186 -0.58 12.14 8.29
C THR A 186 -2.02 12.64 8.42
N ALA A 187 -2.93 12.22 7.55
CA ALA A 187 -4.32 12.66 7.53
C ALA A 187 -5.16 11.88 8.55
N GLU A 188 -5.34 12.42 9.76
CA GLU A 188 -6.08 11.78 10.86
C GLU A 188 -7.54 11.47 10.51
N ASN A 189 -8.17 12.33 9.67
CA ASN A 189 -9.53 12.11 9.17
C ASN A 189 -9.68 10.81 8.38
N THR A 190 -8.58 10.18 7.96
CA THR A 190 -8.59 8.91 7.22
C THR A 190 -8.43 7.67 8.10
N HIS A 191 -8.22 7.84 9.41
CA HIS A 191 -8.08 6.73 10.34
C HIS A 191 -9.35 5.87 10.39
N GLY A 192 -9.20 4.56 10.29
CA GLY A 192 -10.31 3.60 10.27
C GLY A 192 -11.08 3.56 8.95
N LYS A 193 -10.64 4.29 7.92
CA LYS A 193 -11.36 4.40 6.64
C LYS A 193 -10.82 3.47 5.56
N THR A 194 -11.75 3.09 4.69
CA THR A 194 -11.48 2.44 3.41
C THR A 194 -12.07 3.31 2.32
N PHE A 195 -11.31 3.62 1.28
CA PHE A 195 -11.79 4.41 0.16
C PHE A 195 -11.25 3.91 -1.18
N GLU A 196 -12.02 4.13 -2.23
CA GLU A 196 -11.65 3.92 -3.62
C GLU A 196 -10.94 5.15 -4.17
N LEU A 197 -10.03 4.94 -5.13
CA LEU A 197 -9.18 6.00 -5.68
C LEU A 197 -9.02 5.83 -7.20
N LEU A 198 -9.42 6.86 -7.93
CA LEU A 198 -9.28 6.96 -9.39
C LEU A 198 -8.63 8.28 -9.80
N SER A 199 -8.20 8.37 -11.06
CA SER A 199 -7.89 9.67 -11.68
C SER A 199 -9.15 10.55 -11.66
N GLY A 200 -8.96 11.85 -11.42
CA GLY A 200 -10.03 12.81 -11.29
C GLY A 200 -9.57 14.24 -11.49
N ASP A 201 -10.36 15.20 -11.02
CA ASP A 201 -10.08 16.62 -11.20
C ASP A 201 -9.72 17.35 -9.89
N THR A 202 -9.85 16.66 -8.74
CA THR A 202 -9.58 17.23 -7.41
C THR A 202 -8.12 17.05 -7.03
N PRO A 203 -7.39 18.10 -6.65
CA PRO A 203 -6.03 17.97 -6.09
C PRO A 203 -5.99 16.95 -4.95
N ILE A 204 -4.96 16.10 -4.93
CA ILE A 204 -4.85 14.95 -4.01
C ILE A 204 -5.06 15.37 -2.56
N ASP A 205 -4.39 16.43 -2.08
CA ASP A 205 -4.51 16.85 -0.68
C ASP A 205 -5.96 17.21 -0.31
N ARG A 206 -6.66 17.87 -1.24
CA ARG A 206 -8.07 18.21 -1.07
C ARG A 206 -8.96 16.98 -1.06
N ALA A 207 -8.74 16.05 -1.98
CA ALA A 207 -9.51 14.81 -2.05
C ALA A 207 -9.37 13.99 -0.77
N ILE A 208 -8.14 13.89 -0.22
CA ILE A 208 -7.86 13.13 1.01
C ILE A 208 -8.44 13.82 2.25
N THR A 209 -8.33 15.15 2.36
CA THR A 209 -8.89 15.88 3.52
C THR A 209 -10.42 15.92 3.52
N SER A 210 -11.06 15.66 2.40
CA SER A 210 -12.53 15.63 2.28
C SER A 210 -13.17 14.26 2.59
N LEU A 211 -12.37 13.22 2.84
CA LEU A 211 -12.84 11.86 3.14
C LEU A 211 -13.54 11.74 4.50
#